data_bb58e18eb63c1e0d72da6d840f5e8afa
#
_entry.id   bb58e18eb63c1e0d72da6d840f5e8afa
#
_cell.length_a   1.000
_cell.length_b   1.000
_cell.length_c   1.000
_cell.angle_alpha   90.00
_cell.angle_beta   90.00
_cell.angle_gamma   90.00
#
_symmetry.space_group_name_H-M   'P 1'
#
loop_
_entity.id
_entity.type
_entity.pdbx_description
1 polymer ?
#
loop_
_entity_poly.entity_id
_entity_poly.type
_entity_poly.pdbx_seq_one_letter_code
_entity_poly.pdbx_strand_id
1 'polypeptide(L)'
;MGERLGQRGQPRREHTPLIRDETESPAQPGVVKNAEDILERIFAPTVKASPAEQAERALRRPKQLIYCALSNRNFYWRQHITKFVLDEGSVPIVPFMLFDYYLVHTVPKDVVREAFNNLIVRCDQMWVFGNPSLGVKVQIGIAKRLKKPIRYYDITDMPYRVVSVPEAMLREE
;
A
#
# COMPACT_ATOMS: atom_id res chain seq x y z
N MET A 1 42.58 23.64 73.08
CA MET A 1 41.91 24.85 72.69
C MET A 1 41.21 24.54 71.39
N GLY A 2 40.03 24.17 71.34
CA GLY A 2 38.77 24.66 71.92
C GLY A 2 38.06 25.26 70.71
N GLU A 3 37.05 24.78 70.23
CA GLU A 3 35.72 25.34 70.21
C GLU A 3 34.79 24.64 69.21
N ARG A 4 33.69 24.17 69.76
CA ARG A 4 32.53 23.67 69.03
C ARG A 4 31.62 24.81 68.71
N LEU A 5 31.13 24.85 67.45
CA LEU A 5 29.97 25.65 67.09
C LEU A 5 29.20 24.77 66.08
N GLY A 6 28.04 24.32 66.32
CA GLY A 6 26.80 25.00 66.53
C GLY A 6 25.91 24.63 65.39
N GLN A 7 25.20 23.45 65.51
CA GLN A 7 24.18 23.03 64.53
C GLN A 7 22.99 23.98 64.62
N ARG A 8 22.71 24.69 63.53
CA ARG A 8 21.41 25.39 63.32
C ARG A 8 20.50 24.49 62.53
N GLY A 9 19.41 24.10 63.18
CA GLY A 9 18.32 23.37 62.58
C GLY A 9 17.67 24.16 61.45
N GLN A 10 17.49 23.51 60.33
CA GLN A 10 16.63 24.01 59.27
C GLN A 10 15.18 23.63 59.54
N PRO A 11 14.20 24.51 59.27
CA PRO A 11 12.79 24.19 59.44
C PRO A 11 12.32 23.20 58.38
N ARG A 12 11.61 22.16 58.81
CA ARG A 12 10.89 21.22 57.97
C ARG A 12 9.88 21.99 57.12
N ARG A 13 10.03 21.93 55.82
CA ARG A 13 8.98 22.32 54.86
C ARG A 13 7.94 21.23 54.86
N GLU A 14 6.76 21.52 55.31
CA GLU A 14 5.57 20.70 55.14
C GLU A 14 5.24 20.65 53.66
N HIS A 15 5.31 19.45 53.11
CA HIS A 15 4.82 19.17 51.76
C HIS A 15 3.29 19.04 51.82
N THR A 16 2.59 20.07 51.46
CA THR A 16 1.18 20.00 51.09
C THR A 16 1.09 19.23 49.76
N PRO A 17 0.35 18.13 49.70
CA PRO A 17 0.14 17.45 48.40
C PRO A 17 -0.81 18.32 47.57
N LEU A 18 -0.30 18.83 46.46
CA LEU A 18 -1.13 19.41 45.39
C LEU A 18 -2.02 18.31 44.84
N ILE A 19 -3.28 18.36 45.23
CA ILE A 19 -4.35 17.64 44.55
C ILE A 19 -4.37 18.19 43.11
N ARG A 20 -3.83 17.47 42.18
CA ARG A 20 -4.07 17.73 40.75
C ARG A 20 -5.49 17.28 40.47
N ASP A 21 -6.34 18.24 40.18
CA ASP A 21 -7.60 18.01 39.48
C ASP A 21 -7.30 17.23 38.20
N GLU A 22 -7.76 15.97 38.13
CA GLU A 22 -7.80 15.18 36.90
C GLU A 22 -8.94 15.72 36.03
N THR A 23 -8.74 16.91 35.48
CA THR A 23 -9.60 17.39 34.39
C THR A 23 -9.06 16.86 33.06
N GLU A 24 -9.80 15.89 32.54
CA GLU A 24 -9.95 15.59 31.11
C GLU A 24 -8.68 15.63 30.27
N SER A 25 -8.03 14.48 30.20
CA SER A 25 -7.13 14.14 29.08
C SER A 25 -7.94 14.17 27.77
N PRO A 26 -7.48 14.89 26.72
CA PRO A 26 -8.17 14.86 25.43
C PRO A 26 -8.24 13.43 24.94
N ALA A 27 -9.43 13.00 24.52
CA ALA A 27 -9.72 11.67 24.00
C ALA A 27 -8.68 11.27 22.94
N GLN A 28 -7.85 10.32 23.28
CA GLN A 28 -6.91 9.72 22.31
C GLN A 28 -7.73 9.03 21.20
N PRO A 29 -7.44 9.26 19.94
CA PRO A 29 -8.19 8.65 18.86
C PRO A 29 -7.97 7.13 18.87
N GLY A 30 -9.01 6.41 19.31
CA GLY A 30 -9.22 5.02 18.97
C GLY A 30 -8.30 4.00 19.61
N VAL A 31 -8.26 3.91 20.94
CA VAL A 31 -7.78 2.70 21.62
C VAL A 31 -8.76 1.58 21.32
N VAL A 32 -8.33 0.62 20.50
CA VAL A 32 -9.09 -0.59 20.20
C VAL A 32 -9.17 -1.43 21.48
N LYS A 33 -10.36 -1.58 22.05
CA LYS A 33 -10.55 -2.15 23.40
C LYS A 33 -10.61 -3.69 23.41
N ASN A 34 -10.90 -4.33 22.26
CA ASN A 34 -10.97 -5.79 22.16
C ASN A 34 -10.77 -6.30 20.72
N ALA A 35 -10.66 -7.62 20.56
CA ALA A 35 -10.47 -8.26 19.25
C ALA A 35 -11.70 -8.06 18.34
N GLU A 36 -12.90 -7.92 18.88
CA GLU A 36 -14.13 -7.71 18.11
C GLU A 36 -14.14 -6.34 17.46
N ASP A 37 -13.69 -5.28 18.16
CA ASP A 37 -13.54 -3.94 17.57
C ASP A 37 -12.51 -3.93 16.41
N ILE A 38 -11.46 -4.75 16.53
CA ILE A 38 -10.48 -4.92 15.46
C ILE A 38 -11.14 -5.59 14.24
N LEU A 39 -11.85 -6.68 14.48
CA LEU A 39 -12.55 -7.42 13.42
C LEU A 39 -13.63 -6.55 12.76
N GLU A 40 -14.43 -5.82 13.54
CA GLU A 40 -15.39 -4.87 12.98
C GLU A 40 -14.74 -3.79 12.13
N ARG A 41 -13.61 -3.24 12.54
CA ARG A 41 -12.87 -2.22 11.73
C ARG A 41 -12.21 -2.81 10.50
N ILE A 42 -11.73 -4.06 10.56
CA ILE A 42 -11.13 -4.75 9.41
C ILE A 42 -12.21 -5.24 8.44
N PHE A 43 -13.33 -5.72 8.97
CA PHE A 43 -14.43 -6.30 8.18
C PHE A 43 -15.65 -5.39 8.09
N ALA A 44 -15.63 -4.18 8.72
CA ALA A 44 -16.68 -3.21 8.53
C ALA A 44 -16.88 -2.98 7.03
N PRO A 45 -18.08 -3.21 6.50
CA PRO A 45 -18.31 -3.03 5.08
C PRO A 45 -18.08 -1.57 4.71
N THR A 46 -16.97 -1.29 4.08
CA THR A 46 -16.63 0.03 3.48
C THR A 46 -17.63 0.38 2.38
N VAL A 47 -18.52 -0.53 2.05
CA VAL A 47 -19.48 -0.40 0.96
C VAL A 47 -20.90 -0.48 1.52
N LYS A 48 -21.59 0.64 1.47
CA LYS A 48 -23.00 0.78 1.93
C LYS A 48 -24.03 0.02 1.04
N ALA A 49 -23.58 -0.61 -0.04
CA ALA A 49 -24.44 -1.32 -0.98
C ALA A 49 -24.44 -2.83 -0.71
N SER A 50 -25.59 -3.48 -0.88
CA SER A 50 -25.71 -4.93 -0.77
C SER A 50 -24.86 -5.65 -1.84
N PRO A 51 -24.52 -6.95 -1.65
CA PRO A 51 -23.80 -7.72 -2.67
C PRO A 51 -24.50 -7.75 -4.03
N ALA A 52 -25.83 -7.80 -4.05
CA ALA A 52 -26.63 -7.76 -5.28
C ALA A 52 -26.52 -6.40 -5.99
N GLU A 53 -26.63 -5.31 -5.27
CA GLU A 53 -26.45 -3.95 -5.81
C GLU A 53 -25.02 -3.73 -6.33
N GLN A 54 -24.02 -4.30 -5.65
CA GLN A 54 -22.63 -4.24 -6.12
C GLN A 54 -22.46 -5.00 -7.43
N ALA A 55 -23.03 -6.19 -7.55
CA ALA A 55 -23.00 -6.99 -8.78
C ALA A 55 -23.66 -6.24 -9.95
N GLU A 56 -24.88 -5.69 -9.71
CA GLU A 56 -25.58 -4.91 -10.71
C GLU A 56 -24.82 -3.65 -11.14
N ARG A 57 -24.19 -2.97 -10.18
CA ARG A 57 -23.34 -1.79 -10.46
C ARG A 57 -22.13 -2.17 -11.32
N ALA A 58 -21.51 -3.32 -11.05
CA ALA A 58 -20.37 -3.83 -11.83
C ALA A 58 -20.77 -4.15 -13.27
N LEU A 59 -21.95 -4.69 -13.49
CA LEU A 59 -22.48 -4.98 -14.82
C LEU A 59 -22.82 -3.71 -15.61
N ARG A 60 -23.36 -2.68 -14.95
CA ARG A 60 -23.72 -1.42 -15.59
C ARG A 60 -22.52 -0.50 -15.88
N ARG A 61 -21.50 -0.53 -15.02
CA ARG A 61 -20.30 0.32 -15.11
C ARG A 61 -19.07 -0.50 -14.72
N PRO A 62 -18.56 -1.34 -15.62
CA PRO A 62 -17.35 -2.11 -15.36
C PRO A 62 -16.18 -1.15 -15.09
N LYS A 63 -15.42 -1.46 -14.06
CA LYS A 63 -14.19 -0.75 -13.74
C LYS A 63 -13.11 -1.12 -14.74
N GLN A 64 -12.18 -0.18 -14.97
CA GLN A 64 -11.04 -0.42 -15.85
C GLN A 64 -10.13 -1.51 -15.32
N LEU A 65 -9.70 -2.38 -16.21
CA LEU A 65 -8.77 -3.45 -15.93
C LEU A 65 -7.35 -2.98 -16.21
N ILE A 66 -6.53 -2.93 -15.17
CA ILE A 66 -5.18 -2.37 -15.22
C ILE A 66 -4.14 -3.48 -15.19
N TYR A 67 -3.32 -3.57 -16.21
CA TYR A 67 -2.13 -4.41 -16.20
C TYR A 67 -1.03 -3.72 -15.36
N CYS A 68 -0.65 -4.32 -14.24
CA CYS A 68 0.37 -3.79 -13.34
C CYS A 68 1.73 -4.38 -13.71
N ALA A 69 2.52 -3.62 -14.48
CA ALA A 69 3.85 -4.03 -14.87
C ALA A 69 4.88 -3.65 -13.80
N LEU A 70 5.63 -4.62 -13.31
CA LEU A 70 6.70 -4.42 -12.34
C LEU A 70 7.85 -5.40 -12.59
N SER A 71 9.07 -4.96 -12.25
CA SER A 71 10.27 -5.79 -12.31
C SER A 71 10.22 -6.91 -11.26
N ASN A 72 10.89 -8.04 -11.54
CA ASN A 72 11.05 -9.13 -10.57
C ASN A 72 11.70 -8.66 -9.25
N ARG A 73 12.55 -7.64 -9.29
CA ARG A 73 13.16 -7.06 -8.09
C ARG A 73 12.15 -6.43 -7.15
N ASN A 74 11.04 -5.94 -7.71
CA ASN A 74 9.95 -5.29 -6.99
C ASN A 74 8.79 -6.25 -6.65
N PHE A 75 8.97 -7.54 -6.89
CA PHE A 75 7.96 -8.59 -6.68
C PHE A 75 7.30 -8.54 -5.29
N TYR A 76 8.06 -8.24 -4.25
CA TYR A 76 7.53 -8.17 -2.88
C TYR A 76 6.51 -7.04 -2.67
N TRP A 77 6.49 -6.03 -3.54
CA TRP A 77 5.50 -4.94 -3.49
C TRP A 77 4.16 -5.26 -4.14
N ARG A 78 3.98 -6.43 -4.76
CA ARG A 78 2.78 -6.82 -5.52
C ARG A 78 1.47 -6.60 -4.77
N GLN A 79 1.41 -6.87 -3.45
CA GLN A 79 0.20 -6.67 -2.65
C GLN A 79 -0.10 -5.19 -2.42
N HIS A 80 0.91 -4.37 -2.16
CA HIS A 80 0.77 -2.93 -1.99
C HIS A 80 0.33 -2.25 -3.30
N ILE A 81 0.88 -2.70 -4.43
CA ILE A 81 0.48 -2.26 -5.77
C ILE A 81 -0.99 -2.64 -6.03
N THR A 82 -1.38 -3.87 -5.68
CA THR A 82 -2.78 -4.32 -5.77
C THR A 82 -3.69 -3.39 -4.98
N LYS A 83 -3.34 -3.12 -3.71
CA LYS A 83 -4.10 -2.20 -2.86
C LYS A 83 -4.20 -0.81 -3.49
N PHE A 84 -3.09 -0.24 -3.94
CA PHE A 84 -3.05 1.08 -4.57
C PHE A 84 -4.01 1.18 -5.77
N VAL A 85 -3.99 0.22 -6.69
CA VAL A 85 -4.86 0.21 -7.88
C VAL A 85 -6.34 0.05 -7.51
N LEU A 86 -6.64 -0.70 -6.45
CA LEU A 86 -8.00 -0.84 -5.92
C LEU A 86 -8.48 0.48 -5.29
N ASP A 87 -7.62 1.17 -4.54
CA ASP A 87 -7.90 2.48 -3.93
C ASP A 87 -8.17 3.55 -5.02
N GLU A 88 -7.46 3.46 -6.17
CA GLU A 88 -7.71 4.28 -7.36
C GLU A 88 -9.01 3.89 -8.12
N GLY A 89 -9.79 2.95 -7.58
CA GLY A 89 -11.09 2.56 -8.11
C GLY A 89 -11.05 1.65 -9.34
N SER A 90 -9.89 1.08 -9.69
CA SER A 90 -9.67 0.19 -10.83
C SER A 90 -9.52 -1.27 -10.41
N VAL A 91 -9.47 -2.19 -11.37
CA VAL A 91 -9.24 -3.63 -11.13
C VAL A 91 -7.80 -3.99 -11.50
N PRO A 92 -6.96 -4.39 -10.54
CA PRO A 92 -5.56 -4.74 -10.82
C PRO A 92 -5.42 -6.14 -11.42
N ILE A 93 -4.63 -6.26 -12.47
CA ILE A 93 -4.04 -7.51 -12.94
C ILE A 93 -2.55 -7.44 -12.66
N VAL A 94 -2.13 -8.05 -11.57
CA VAL A 94 -0.71 -8.17 -11.19
C VAL A 94 -0.24 -9.57 -11.58
N PRO A 95 0.60 -9.74 -12.63
CA PRO A 95 0.98 -11.05 -13.13
C PRO A 95 1.57 -11.98 -12.06
N PHE A 96 2.36 -11.42 -11.15
CA PHE A 96 2.94 -12.17 -10.03
C PHE A 96 1.95 -12.58 -8.92
N MET A 97 0.70 -12.15 -9.00
CA MET A 97 -0.39 -12.62 -8.13
C MET A 97 -1.21 -13.71 -8.82
N LEU A 98 -1.30 -13.67 -10.16
CA LEU A 98 -2.03 -14.65 -10.96
C LEU A 98 -1.21 -15.92 -11.18
N PHE A 99 0.09 -15.75 -11.45
CA PHE A 99 1.03 -16.85 -11.61
C PHE A 99 1.95 -16.84 -10.40
N ASP A 100 1.78 -17.83 -9.52
CA ASP A 100 2.66 -17.99 -8.37
C ASP A 100 4.13 -17.95 -8.82
N TYR A 101 4.97 -17.34 -7.99
CA TYR A 101 6.41 -17.23 -8.26
C TYR A 101 7.03 -18.58 -8.60
N TYR A 102 6.58 -19.67 -7.94
CA TYR A 102 7.02 -21.03 -8.21
C TYR A 102 6.65 -21.48 -9.63
N LEU A 103 5.43 -21.21 -10.10
CA LEU A 103 4.98 -21.56 -11.44
C LEU A 103 5.80 -20.85 -12.52
N VAL A 104 6.18 -19.60 -12.29
CA VAL A 104 7.02 -18.81 -13.20
C VAL A 104 8.40 -19.48 -13.41
N HIS A 105 8.88 -20.28 -12.44
CA HIS A 105 10.14 -21.00 -12.54
C HIS A 105 10.01 -22.44 -13.03
N THR A 106 8.84 -23.05 -12.95
CA THR A 106 8.58 -24.46 -13.35
C THR A 106 8.01 -24.59 -14.75
N VAL A 107 7.47 -23.52 -15.29
CA VAL A 107 6.94 -23.48 -16.67
C VAL A 107 7.98 -22.85 -17.60
N PRO A 108 8.09 -23.28 -18.87
CA PRO A 108 8.97 -22.64 -19.84
C PRO A 108 8.73 -21.13 -19.94
N LYS A 109 9.82 -20.35 -19.97
CA LYS A 109 9.76 -18.88 -19.90
C LYS A 109 9.01 -18.22 -21.06
N ASP A 110 9.03 -18.83 -22.24
CA ASP A 110 8.27 -18.40 -23.41
C ASP A 110 6.77 -18.53 -23.22
N VAL A 111 6.30 -19.62 -22.64
CA VAL A 111 4.89 -19.84 -22.29
C VAL A 111 4.42 -18.80 -21.28
N VAL A 112 5.22 -18.52 -20.24
CA VAL A 112 4.91 -17.49 -19.24
C VAL A 112 4.86 -16.10 -19.88
N ARG A 113 5.80 -15.76 -20.77
CA ARG A 113 5.81 -14.49 -21.49
C ARG A 113 4.59 -14.33 -22.40
N GLU A 114 4.22 -15.40 -23.11
CA GLU A 114 3.01 -15.40 -23.93
C GLU A 114 1.77 -15.14 -23.08
N ALA A 115 1.64 -15.80 -21.93
CA ALA A 115 0.54 -15.57 -21.01
C ALA A 115 0.50 -14.11 -20.52
N PHE A 116 1.62 -13.51 -20.14
CA PHE A 116 1.70 -12.10 -19.76
C PHE A 116 1.29 -11.16 -20.91
N ASN A 117 1.75 -11.43 -22.12
CA ASN A 117 1.37 -10.65 -23.29
C ASN A 117 -0.14 -10.75 -23.58
N ASN A 118 -0.72 -11.91 -23.39
CA ASN A 118 -2.18 -12.11 -23.50
C ASN A 118 -2.97 -11.33 -22.46
N LEU A 119 -2.46 -11.17 -21.24
CA LEU A 119 -3.07 -10.33 -20.22
C LEU A 119 -3.04 -8.84 -20.63
N ILE A 120 -1.91 -8.36 -21.20
CA ILE A 120 -1.79 -6.99 -21.69
C ILE A 120 -2.86 -6.70 -22.76
N VAL A 121 -3.09 -7.62 -23.67
CA VAL A 121 -4.11 -7.48 -24.73
C VAL A 121 -5.50 -7.25 -24.13
N ARG A 122 -5.82 -7.94 -23.03
CA ARG A 122 -7.14 -7.91 -22.38
C ARG A 122 -7.36 -6.75 -21.42
N CYS A 123 -6.30 -6.12 -20.90
CA CYS A 123 -6.41 -4.98 -20.00
C CYS A 123 -6.73 -3.69 -20.76
N ASP A 124 -7.38 -2.75 -20.08
CA ASP A 124 -7.72 -1.42 -20.66
C ASP A 124 -6.51 -0.50 -20.67
N GLN A 125 -5.69 -0.54 -19.63
CA GLN A 125 -4.52 0.30 -19.44
C GLN A 125 -3.34 -0.52 -18.91
N MET A 126 -2.14 0.06 -19.02
CA MET A 126 -0.93 -0.44 -18.36
C MET A 126 -0.42 0.58 -17.36
N TRP A 127 -0.16 0.14 -16.13
CA TRP A 127 0.51 0.95 -15.12
C TRP A 127 1.85 0.30 -14.77
N VAL A 128 2.92 1.08 -14.89
CA VAL A 128 4.30 0.64 -14.67
C VAL A 128 4.77 1.12 -13.31
N PHE A 129 5.25 0.22 -12.47
CA PHE A 129 5.65 0.49 -11.10
C PHE A 129 7.16 0.29 -10.91
N GLY A 130 7.84 1.40 -10.62
CA GLY A 130 9.30 1.45 -10.45
C GLY A 130 10.06 1.33 -11.78
N ASN A 131 11.37 1.17 -11.68
CA ASN A 131 12.24 1.11 -12.83
C ASN A 131 11.97 -0.14 -13.70
N PRO A 132 11.79 0.03 -15.01
CA PRO A 132 11.44 -1.07 -15.89
C PRO A 132 12.64 -1.94 -16.22
N SER A 133 12.57 -3.23 -15.90
CA SER A 133 13.51 -4.23 -16.42
C SER A 133 13.33 -4.45 -17.92
N LEU A 134 14.27 -5.14 -18.57
CA LEU A 134 14.17 -5.46 -19.99
C LEU A 134 12.83 -6.14 -20.36
N GLY A 135 12.35 -7.05 -19.52
CA GLY A 135 11.05 -7.71 -19.71
C GLY A 135 9.88 -6.73 -19.67
N VAL A 136 9.89 -5.78 -18.73
CA VAL A 136 8.87 -4.74 -18.61
C VAL A 136 8.93 -3.77 -19.80
N LYS A 137 10.12 -3.43 -20.31
CA LYS A 137 10.26 -2.59 -21.51
C LYS A 137 9.62 -3.25 -22.74
N VAL A 138 9.75 -4.56 -22.91
CA VAL A 138 9.07 -5.31 -23.98
C VAL A 138 7.55 -5.20 -23.81
N GLN A 139 7.04 -5.37 -22.61
CA GLN A 139 5.60 -5.22 -22.29
C GLN A 139 5.10 -3.80 -22.58
N ILE A 140 5.85 -2.77 -22.22
CA ILE A 140 5.56 -1.36 -22.58
C ILE A 140 5.49 -1.20 -24.10
N GLY A 141 6.42 -1.78 -24.84
CA GLY A 141 6.41 -1.78 -26.31
C GLY A 141 5.16 -2.42 -26.90
N ILE A 142 4.65 -3.50 -26.29
CA ILE A 142 3.38 -4.14 -26.69
C ILE A 142 2.20 -3.19 -26.42
N ALA A 143 2.13 -2.59 -25.22
CA ALA A 143 1.05 -1.68 -24.85
C ALA A 143 1.03 -0.44 -25.77
N LYS A 144 2.21 0.12 -26.10
CA LYS A 144 2.34 1.25 -27.06
C LYS A 144 1.83 0.86 -28.45
N ARG A 145 2.17 -0.32 -28.96
CA ARG A 145 1.65 -0.82 -30.27
C ARG A 145 0.14 -1.01 -30.26
N LEU A 146 -0.43 -1.43 -29.13
CA LEU A 146 -1.87 -1.58 -28.93
C LEU A 146 -2.57 -0.25 -28.63
N LYS A 147 -1.83 0.87 -28.61
CA LYS A 147 -2.32 2.22 -28.27
C LYS A 147 -3.03 2.28 -26.91
N LYS A 148 -2.62 1.46 -25.96
CA LYS A 148 -3.18 1.48 -24.61
C LYS A 148 -2.60 2.65 -23.81
N PRO A 149 -3.41 3.33 -22.99
CA PRO A 149 -2.89 4.32 -22.04
C PRO A 149 -1.87 3.70 -21.10
N ILE A 150 -0.75 4.37 -20.89
CA ILE A 150 0.31 3.95 -19.99
C ILE A 150 0.52 5.01 -18.94
N ARG A 151 0.57 4.62 -17.66
CA ARG A 151 0.95 5.46 -16.54
C ARG A 151 2.18 4.90 -15.87
N TYR A 152 3.02 5.77 -15.34
CA TYR A 152 4.26 5.40 -14.68
C TYR A 152 4.23 5.88 -13.24
N TYR A 153 4.74 5.05 -12.32
CA TYR A 153 4.73 5.33 -10.89
C TYR A 153 6.10 5.03 -10.29
N ASP A 154 6.61 6.00 -9.54
CA ASP A 154 7.75 5.79 -8.66
C ASP A 154 7.25 5.11 -7.38
N ILE A 155 7.97 4.05 -6.97
CA ILE A 155 7.69 3.21 -5.80
C ILE A 155 8.87 3.18 -4.82
N THR A 156 9.78 4.13 -4.91
CA THR A 156 10.97 4.20 -4.05
C THR A 156 10.59 4.28 -2.57
N ASP A 157 9.52 5.01 -2.25
CA ASP A 157 9.03 5.22 -0.88
C ASP A 157 7.94 4.22 -0.45
N MET A 158 7.79 3.09 -1.16
CA MET A 158 6.85 2.05 -0.75
C MET A 158 7.19 1.50 0.64
N PRO A 159 6.20 1.16 1.50
CA PRO A 159 4.75 1.15 1.23
C PRO A 159 4.04 2.49 1.48
N TYR A 160 4.75 3.54 1.85
CA TYR A 160 4.17 4.80 2.34
C TYR A 160 3.63 5.68 1.21
N ARG A 161 4.27 5.64 0.05
CA ARG A 161 3.95 6.56 -1.04
C ARG A 161 4.18 5.93 -2.41
N VAL A 162 3.22 6.17 -3.31
CA VAL A 162 3.30 5.89 -4.76
C VAL A 162 3.07 7.21 -5.49
N VAL A 163 3.98 7.59 -6.38
CA VAL A 163 3.93 8.88 -7.06
C VAL A 163 3.83 8.68 -8.55
N SER A 164 2.85 9.33 -9.19
CA SER A 164 2.79 9.36 -10.65
C SER A 164 3.94 10.20 -11.21
N VAL A 165 4.67 9.67 -12.16
CA VAL A 165 5.84 10.29 -12.77
C VAL A 165 5.79 10.18 -14.30
N PRO A 166 6.43 11.11 -15.05
CA PRO A 166 6.61 10.92 -16.50
C PRO A 166 7.58 9.74 -16.78
N GLU A 167 7.41 9.10 -17.94
CA GLU A 167 8.27 7.97 -18.38
C GLU A 167 9.77 8.28 -18.27
N ALA A 168 10.16 9.50 -18.60
CA ALA A 168 11.57 9.95 -18.59
C ALA A 168 12.22 9.99 -17.19
N MET A 169 11.43 9.94 -16.10
CA MET A 169 11.94 9.91 -14.73
C MET A 169 12.29 8.52 -14.22
N LEU A 170 11.81 7.46 -14.88
CA LEU A 170 12.17 6.11 -14.52
C LEU A 170 13.57 5.79 -15.08
N ARG A 171 14.44 5.37 -14.21
CA ARG A 171 15.80 4.95 -14.59
C ARG A 171 15.74 3.57 -15.24
N GLU A 172 16.71 3.29 -16.09
CA GLU A 172 16.91 1.93 -16.59
C GLU A 172 17.53 1.05 -15.49
N GLU A 173 16.98 -0.17 -15.32
CA GLU A 173 17.61 -1.21 -14.47
C GLU A 173 18.76 -1.89 -15.18
#